data_7c04710f276a9840792a3407820bb044
#
_entry.id   7c04710f276a9840792a3407820bb044
#
_cell.length_a   1.000
_cell.length_b   1.000
_cell.length_c   1.000
_cell.angle_alpha   90.00
_cell.angle_beta   90.00
_cell.angle_gamma   90.00
#
_symmetry.space_group_name_H-M   'P 1'
#
loop_
_entity.id
_entity.type
_entity.pdbx_description
1 polymer ?
#
loop_
_entity_poly.entity_id
_entity_poly.type
_entity_poly.pdbx_seq_one_letter_code
_entity_poly.pdbx_strand_id
1 'polypeptide(L)'
;MAKQKPKKKGIVRLIRAIIIVVIIAIVGLIGVNYLLPMLTSDSVNTYESYTVETGDIETWMSFSATLEVKNSETYTASETTKVKELYVTSGDAVSEGDPLVLLTNGELLTASFDGVVNEIRVSVGDWVRPYFSVVQVSDLVNLEVTMEVDEYDVKSLTVGQSCTVKVISLDEDFETTISHINRVSSSS
;
A
#
# COMPACT_ATOMS: atom_id res chain seq x y z
N MET A 1 82.94 -69.91 49.29
CA MET A 1 82.45 -68.60 48.94
C MET A 1 81.53 -68.72 47.72
N ALA A 2 80.20 -68.74 47.95
CA ALA A 2 79.25 -68.88 46.85
C ALA A 2 78.36 -67.56 46.80
N LYS A 3 78.52 -66.85 45.78
CA LYS A 3 77.82 -65.57 45.51
C LYS A 3 76.43 -65.85 44.91
N GLN A 4 75.38 -65.66 45.66
CA GLN A 4 73.98 -65.75 45.16
C GLN A 4 73.64 -64.54 44.21
N LYS A 5 73.22 -64.85 42.98
CA LYS A 5 72.68 -63.88 42.03
C LYS A 5 71.21 -63.59 42.35
N PRO A 6 70.77 -62.34 42.46
CA PRO A 6 69.41 -62.03 42.76
C PRO A 6 68.47 -62.37 41.57
N LYS A 7 67.24 -62.89 41.90
CA LYS A 7 66.17 -63.29 40.98
C LYS A 7 65.52 -62.06 40.28
N LYS A 8 66.10 -61.58 39.19
CA LYS A 8 65.52 -60.45 38.36
C LYS A 8 64.17 -60.78 37.67
N LYS A 9 63.81 -62.09 37.57
CA LYS A 9 62.54 -62.48 36.87
C LYS A 9 61.27 -62.18 37.64
N GLY A 10 61.26 -62.03 38.95
CA GLY A 10 60.07 -61.66 39.75
C GLY A 10 59.71 -60.18 39.63
N ILE A 11 60.71 -59.30 39.63
CA ILE A 11 60.56 -57.86 39.55
C ILE A 11 59.96 -57.45 38.19
N VAL A 12 60.40 -58.07 37.08
CA VAL A 12 59.90 -57.80 35.74
C VAL A 12 58.44 -58.21 35.59
N ARG A 13 57.99 -59.31 36.25
CA ARG A 13 56.58 -59.71 36.25
C ARG A 13 55.75 -58.77 37.08
N LEU A 14 56.28 -58.28 38.21
CA LEU A 14 55.55 -57.30 39.05
C LEU A 14 55.37 -55.93 38.30
N ILE A 15 56.43 -55.49 37.65
CA ILE A 15 56.36 -54.24 36.84
C ILE A 15 55.38 -54.39 35.69
N ARG A 16 55.33 -55.55 34.98
CA ARG A 16 54.31 -55.78 33.91
C ARG A 16 52.90 -55.80 34.48
N ALA A 17 52.67 -56.41 35.63
CA ALA A 17 51.37 -56.40 36.28
C ALA A 17 50.92 -55.00 36.66
N ILE A 18 51.78 -54.15 37.17
CA ILE A 18 51.48 -52.76 37.50
C ILE A 18 51.16 -51.96 36.24
N ILE A 19 51.95 -52.15 35.17
CA ILE A 19 51.68 -51.49 33.89
C ILE A 19 50.29 -51.85 33.32
N ILE A 20 49.89 -53.12 33.38
CA ILE A 20 48.60 -53.58 32.94
C ILE A 20 47.45 -52.95 33.75
N VAL A 21 47.63 -52.90 35.10
CA VAL A 21 46.63 -52.25 35.96
C VAL A 21 46.52 -50.76 35.69
N VAL A 22 47.61 -50.06 35.40
CA VAL A 22 47.63 -48.66 35.05
C VAL A 22 46.94 -48.42 33.70
N ILE A 23 47.20 -49.31 32.72
CA ILE A 23 46.51 -49.23 31.39
C ILE A 23 45.02 -49.46 31.54
N ILE A 24 44.59 -50.43 32.34
CA ILE A 24 43.17 -50.69 32.61
C ILE A 24 42.53 -49.46 33.29
N ALA A 25 43.19 -48.85 34.25
CA ALA A 25 42.73 -47.66 34.93
C ALA A 25 42.59 -46.47 33.97
N ILE A 26 43.56 -46.27 33.09
CA ILE A 26 43.53 -45.20 32.06
C ILE A 26 42.40 -45.45 31.06
N VAL A 27 42.22 -46.68 30.57
CA VAL A 27 41.13 -47.05 29.66
C VAL A 27 39.77 -46.89 30.35
N GLY A 28 39.67 -47.22 31.61
CA GLY A 28 38.45 -47.00 32.43
C GLY A 28 38.14 -45.51 32.58
N LEU A 29 39.12 -44.67 32.86
CA LEU A 29 38.97 -43.23 32.97
C LEU A 29 38.55 -42.59 31.64
N ILE A 30 39.15 -43.03 30.54
CA ILE A 30 38.76 -42.57 29.18
C ILE A 30 37.33 -43.01 28.86
N GLY A 31 36.97 -44.26 29.17
CA GLY A 31 35.63 -44.79 28.99
C GLY A 31 34.57 -43.97 29.74
N VAL A 32 34.83 -43.66 31.01
CA VAL A 32 33.93 -42.85 31.84
C VAL A 32 33.82 -41.42 31.30
N ASN A 33 34.91 -40.79 30.88
CA ASN A 33 34.85 -39.42 30.37
C ASN A 33 34.25 -39.27 28.97
N TYR A 34 34.36 -40.29 28.12
CA TYR A 34 33.87 -40.21 26.73
C TYR A 34 32.56 -40.98 26.49
N LEU A 35 32.34 -42.10 27.15
CA LEU A 35 31.12 -42.90 26.98
C LEU A 35 29.95 -42.41 27.85
N LEU A 36 30.20 -41.96 29.09
CA LEU A 36 29.11 -41.48 29.94
C LEU A 36 28.34 -40.30 29.33
N PRO A 37 29.00 -39.24 28.83
CA PRO A 37 28.26 -38.13 28.24
C PRO A 37 27.48 -38.52 26.95
N MET A 38 27.92 -39.57 26.26
CA MET A 38 27.22 -40.06 25.09
C MET A 38 25.94 -40.86 25.42
N LEU A 39 25.90 -41.48 26.60
CA LEU A 39 24.75 -42.23 27.11
C LEU A 39 23.76 -41.38 27.91
N THR A 40 24.19 -40.19 28.36
CA THR A 40 23.34 -39.21 29.07
C THR A 40 22.98 -38.00 28.21
N SER A 41 23.05 -38.10 26.87
CA SER A 41 22.45 -37.13 25.98
C SER A 41 20.94 -37.19 26.16
N ASP A 42 20.44 -36.60 27.23
CA ASP A 42 19.05 -36.17 27.29
C ASP A 42 18.81 -35.29 26.09
N SER A 43 17.97 -35.75 25.21
CA SER A 43 17.38 -34.89 24.15
C SER A 43 16.64 -33.78 24.89
N VAL A 44 17.33 -32.69 25.16
CA VAL A 44 16.68 -31.46 25.58
C VAL A 44 15.84 -31.05 24.38
N ASN A 45 14.57 -31.42 24.39
CA ASN A 45 13.61 -30.82 23.49
C ASN A 45 13.58 -29.34 23.83
N THR A 46 14.31 -28.55 23.07
CA THR A 46 14.22 -27.09 23.13
C THR A 46 12.85 -26.73 22.62
N TYR A 47 11.91 -26.54 23.52
CA TYR A 47 10.64 -25.94 23.19
C TYR A 47 10.90 -24.45 23.03
N GLU A 48 10.78 -23.95 21.81
CA GLU A 48 10.66 -22.52 21.59
C GLU A 48 9.27 -22.10 22.11
N SER A 49 9.24 -21.44 23.23
CA SER A 49 8.01 -20.84 23.74
C SER A 49 7.83 -19.48 23.06
N TYR A 50 6.84 -19.38 22.22
CA TYR A 50 6.40 -18.09 21.67
C TYR A 50 5.38 -17.50 22.64
N THR A 51 5.62 -16.26 23.05
CA THR A 51 4.62 -15.49 23.76
C THR A 51 3.57 -15.10 22.73
N VAL A 52 2.34 -15.50 22.96
CA VAL A 52 1.20 -15.05 22.13
C VAL A 52 0.92 -13.63 22.51
N GLU A 53 1.18 -12.69 21.60
CA GLU A 53 0.75 -11.32 21.71
C GLU A 53 -0.61 -11.18 21.05
N THR A 54 -1.52 -10.49 21.74
CA THR A 54 -2.79 -10.09 21.14
C THR A 54 -2.52 -8.88 20.27
N GLY A 55 -2.72 -8.99 18.98
CA GLY A 55 -2.67 -7.91 18.02
C GLY A 55 -4.02 -7.78 17.32
N ASP A 56 -4.34 -6.57 16.91
CA ASP A 56 -5.51 -6.33 16.07
C ASP A 56 -5.19 -6.79 14.64
N ILE A 57 -6.13 -7.49 14.02
CA ILE A 57 -6.07 -7.85 12.62
C ILE A 57 -6.88 -6.83 11.85
N GLU A 58 -6.21 -5.98 11.10
CA GLU A 58 -6.87 -5.07 10.17
C GLU A 58 -6.99 -5.75 8.80
N THR A 59 -8.18 -5.75 8.26
CA THR A 59 -8.44 -6.25 6.91
C THR A 59 -8.48 -5.04 5.97
N TRP A 60 -7.57 -5.03 5.01
CA TRP A 60 -7.45 -3.98 4.01
C TRP A 60 -8.08 -4.45 2.71
N MET A 61 -8.86 -3.58 2.09
CA MET A 61 -9.30 -3.73 0.72
C MET A 61 -8.80 -2.53 -0.08
N SER A 62 -8.19 -2.76 -1.25
CA SER A 62 -7.72 -1.70 -2.12
C SER A 62 -8.36 -1.84 -3.49
N PHE A 63 -8.82 -0.71 -4.02
CA PHE A 63 -9.48 -0.60 -5.30
C PHE A 63 -8.80 0.47 -6.15
N SER A 64 -8.84 0.30 -7.46
CA SER A 64 -8.47 1.36 -8.39
C SER A 64 -9.61 2.36 -8.48
N ALA A 65 -9.27 3.63 -8.46
CA ALA A 65 -10.25 4.71 -8.49
C ALA A 65 -9.85 5.78 -9.50
N THR A 66 -10.84 6.49 -10.02
CA THR A 66 -10.66 7.63 -10.91
C THR A 66 -11.05 8.89 -10.16
N LEU A 67 -10.18 9.90 -10.24
CA LEU A 67 -10.43 11.23 -9.70
C LEU A 67 -11.10 12.07 -10.77
N GLU A 68 -12.27 12.59 -10.48
CA GLU A 68 -13.07 13.41 -11.40
C GLU A 68 -13.47 14.74 -10.74
N VAL A 69 -13.69 15.76 -11.55
CA VAL A 69 -14.27 17.00 -11.06
C VAL A 69 -15.77 16.79 -10.83
N LYS A 70 -16.25 17.23 -9.68
CA LYS A 70 -17.65 17.06 -9.32
C LYS A 70 -18.58 17.81 -10.26
N ASN A 71 -18.23 19.03 -10.63
CA ASN A 71 -18.98 19.86 -11.55
C ASN A 71 -18.09 20.28 -12.73
N SER A 72 -18.58 20.08 -13.93
CA SER A 72 -17.97 20.60 -15.16
C SER A 72 -19.08 20.93 -16.13
N GLU A 73 -19.11 22.15 -16.63
CA GLU A 73 -20.12 22.63 -17.55
C GLU A 73 -19.48 23.24 -18.78
N THR A 74 -20.09 22.93 -19.92
CA THR A 74 -19.70 23.48 -21.21
C THR A 74 -20.76 24.48 -21.67
N TYR A 75 -20.40 25.74 -21.78
CA TYR A 75 -21.28 26.81 -22.20
C TYR A 75 -21.32 26.86 -23.72
N THR A 76 -22.53 26.93 -24.26
CA THR A 76 -22.79 26.91 -25.69
C THR A 76 -23.72 28.08 -26.07
N ALA A 77 -23.65 28.54 -27.31
CA ALA A 77 -24.60 29.53 -27.83
C ALA A 77 -25.98 28.90 -28.12
N SER A 78 -27.04 29.65 -27.90
CA SER A 78 -28.42 29.21 -28.19
C SER A 78 -28.74 29.21 -29.70
N GLU A 79 -28.11 30.10 -30.47
CA GLU A 79 -28.28 30.25 -31.90
C GLU A 79 -26.96 30.55 -32.61
N THR A 80 -27.00 30.58 -33.97
CA THR A 80 -25.81 30.97 -34.73
C THR A 80 -25.57 32.46 -34.61
N THR A 81 -24.44 32.85 -34.00
CA THR A 81 -24.10 34.22 -33.67
C THR A 81 -22.60 34.41 -33.72
N LYS A 82 -22.08 35.59 -33.36
CA LYS A 82 -20.64 35.86 -33.24
C LYS A 82 -20.25 36.17 -31.78
N VAL A 83 -19.02 35.84 -31.45
CA VAL A 83 -18.43 36.31 -30.21
C VAL A 83 -18.16 37.81 -30.30
N LYS A 84 -18.77 38.57 -29.40
CA LYS A 84 -18.57 40.01 -29.31
C LYS A 84 -17.42 40.36 -28.37
N GLU A 85 -17.40 39.72 -27.21
CA GLU A 85 -16.43 39.99 -26.17
C GLU A 85 -16.18 38.73 -25.31
N LEU A 86 -14.96 38.54 -24.90
CA LEU A 86 -14.54 37.52 -23.95
C LEU A 86 -14.10 38.22 -22.63
N TYR A 87 -14.69 37.85 -21.52
CA TYR A 87 -14.38 38.41 -20.19
C TYR A 87 -13.37 37.61 -19.41
N VAL A 88 -13.06 36.37 -19.85
CA VAL A 88 -12.21 35.42 -19.16
C VAL A 88 -11.16 34.86 -20.12
N THR A 89 -10.10 34.31 -19.51
CA THR A 89 -9.06 33.53 -20.17
C THR A 89 -8.97 32.12 -19.55
N SER A 90 -8.37 31.17 -20.28
CA SER A 90 -8.15 29.82 -19.72
C SER A 90 -7.24 29.89 -18.50
N GLY A 91 -7.65 29.26 -17.41
CA GLY A 91 -6.99 29.27 -16.11
C GLY A 91 -7.53 30.32 -15.13
N ASP A 92 -8.45 31.20 -15.56
CA ASP A 92 -9.07 32.18 -14.66
C ASP A 92 -10.05 31.51 -13.69
N ALA A 93 -10.02 31.95 -12.43
CA ALA A 93 -11.04 31.60 -11.46
C ALA A 93 -12.27 32.48 -11.67
N VAL A 94 -13.44 31.87 -11.63
CA VAL A 94 -14.73 32.53 -11.81
C VAL A 94 -15.68 32.14 -10.68
N SER A 95 -16.57 33.06 -10.32
CA SER A 95 -17.64 32.82 -9.36
C SER A 95 -18.99 32.66 -10.09
N GLU A 96 -19.95 32.02 -9.41
CA GLU A 96 -21.31 31.92 -9.90
C GLU A 96 -21.85 33.31 -10.28
N GLY A 97 -22.35 33.42 -11.51
CA GLY A 97 -22.87 34.68 -12.07
C GLY A 97 -21.88 35.54 -12.81
N ASP A 98 -20.56 35.22 -12.75
CA ASP A 98 -19.55 35.99 -13.48
C ASP A 98 -19.73 35.89 -14.99
N PRO A 99 -19.56 37.00 -15.74
CA PRO A 99 -19.69 37.00 -17.19
C PRO A 99 -18.50 36.26 -17.82
N LEU A 100 -18.80 35.33 -18.73
CA LEU A 100 -17.78 34.58 -19.47
C LEU A 100 -17.63 35.13 -20.91
N VAL A 101 -18.73 35.20 -21.64
CA VAL A 101 -18.72 35.56 -23.06
C VAL A 101 -19.96 36.36 -23.39
N LEU A 102 -19.83 37.50 -24.08
CA LEU A 102 -20.93 38.25 -24.68
C LEU A 102 -21.01 37.93 -26.16
N LEU A 103 -22.17 37.57 -26.62
CA LEU A 103 -22.48 37.27 -28.02
C LEU A 103 -23.14 38.49 -28.72
N THR A 104 -23.04 38.57 -30.05
CA THR A 104 -23.56 39.73 -30.82
C THR A 104 -25.07 39.81 -30.85
N ASN A 105 -25.79 38.72 -30.58
CA ASN A 105 -27.24 38.69 -30.40
C ASN A 105 -27.70 39.24 -29.02
N GLY A 106 -26.74 39.63 -28.14
CA GLY A 106 -27.01 40.11 -26.79
C GLY A 106 -27.03 39.04 -25.72
N GLU A 107 -26.86 37.78 -26.08
CA GLU A 107 -26.76 36.68 -25.12
C GLU A 107 -25.46 36.80 -24.36
N LEU A 108 -25.56 36.75 -23.02
CA LEU A 108 -24.45 36.73 -22.08
C LEU A 108 -24.35 35.36 -21.44
N LEU A 109 -23.27 34.66 -21.71
CA LEU A 109 -22.94 33.39 -21.03
C LEU A 109 -22.28 33.72 -19.69
N THR A 110 -22.87 33.22 -18.60
CA THR A 110 -22.41 33.43 -17.23
C THR A 110 -22.08 32.12 -16.55
N ALA A 111 -21.12 32.11 -15.60
CA ALA A 111 -20.80 30.95 -14.82
C ALA A 111 -21.97 30.52 -13.94
N SER A 112 -22.31 29.24 -13.90
CA SER A 112 -23.40 28.65 -13.11
C SER A 112 -22.94 28.17 -11.73
N PHE A 113 -21.62 28.14 -11.47
CA PHE A 113 -20.97 27.78 -10.21
C PHE A 113 -19.56 28.36 -10.14
N ASP A 114 -19.01 28.37 -8.93
CA ASP A 114 -17.61 28.75 -8.66
C ASP A 114 -16.66 27.70 -9.25
N GLY A 115 -15.69 28.13 -10.06
CA GLY A 115 -14.80 27.21 -10.71
C GLY A 115 -13.61 27.87 -11.41
N VAL A 116 -12.97 27.11 -12.29
CA VAL A 116 -11.85 27.57 -13.11
C VAL A 116 -12.20 27.33 -14.57
N VAL A 117 -11.91 28.34 -15.42
CA VAL A 117 -12.04 28.23 -16.86
C VAL A 117 -11.02 27.23 -17.40
N ASN A 118 -11.49 26.05 -17.77
CA ASN A 118 -10.62 24.99 -18.26
C ASN A 118 -10.17 25.23 -19.71
N GLU A 119 -11.14 25.53 -20.59
CA GLU A 119 -10.88 25.69 -22.02
C GLU A 119 -11.76 26.76 -22.64
N ILE A 120 -11.19 27.56 -23.51
CA ILE A 120 -11.92 28.50 -24.39
C ILE A 120 -11.59 28.12 -25.83
N ARG A 121 -12.65 27.81 -26.62
CA ARG A 121 -12.51 27.32 -28.00
C ARG A 121 -12.83 28.37 -29.07
N VAL A 122 -13.00 29.60 -28.67
CA VAL A 122 -13.39 30.71 -29.56
C VAL A 122 -12.55 31.95 -29.31
N SER A 123 -12.50 32.82 -30.30
CA SER A 123 -11.91 34.15 -30.23
C SER A 123 -12.95 35.21 -30.53
N VAL A 124 -12.67 36.44 -30.11
CA VAL A 124 -13.55 37.56 -30.45
C VAL A 124 -13.71 37.69 -31.96
N GLY A 125 -14.94 37.75 -32.44
CA GLY A 125 -15.31 37.81 -33.88
C GLY A 125 -15.59 36.47 -34.52
N ASP A 126 -15.32 35.35 -33.85
CA ASP A 126 -15.64 34.02 -34.39
C ASP A 126 -17.14 33.76 -34.46
N TRP A 127 -17.53 32.96 -35.45
CA TRP A 127 -18.89 32.45 -35.56
C TRP A 127 -19.06 31.21 -34.68
N VAL A 128 -20.09 31.24 -33.87
CA VAL A 128 -20.53 30.10 -33.05
C VAL A 128 -21.88 29.58 -33.50
N ARG A 129 -22.10 28.31 -33.39
CA ARG A 129 -23.35 27.62 -33.74
C ARG A 129 -23.98 27.02 -32.48
N PRO A 130 -25.26 26.73 -32.46
CA PRO A 130 -25.89 26.00 -31.39
C PRO A 130 -25.11 24.71 -31.07
N TYR A 131 -24.99 24.39 -29.76
CA TYR A 131 -24.27 23.21 -29.24
C TYR A 131 -22.77 23.19 -29.49
N PHE A 132 -22.18 24.24 -30.07
CA PHE A 132 -20.74 24.36 -30.16
C PHE A 132 -20.16 24.82 -28.81
N SER A 133 -19.17 24.09 -28.30
CA SER A 133 -18.52 24.42 -27.04
C SER A 133 -17.75 25.75 -27.15
N VAL A 134 -18.17 26.76 -26.38
CA VAL A 134 -17.58 28.10 -26.36
C VAL A 134 -16.54 28.19 -25.24
N VAL A 135 -16.98 27.88 -24.02
CA VAL A 135 -16.17 27.90 -22.80
C VAL A 135 -16.50 26.68 -21.94
N GLN A 136 -15.53 26.09 -21.28
CA GLN A 136 -15.72 25.05 -20.30
C GLN A 136 -15.20 25.55 -18.93
N VAL A 137 -16.04 25.44 -17.92
CA VAL A 137 -15.70 25.72 -16.52
C VAL A 137 -15.78 24.44 -15.72
N SER A 138 -14.79 24.22 -14.85
CA SER A 138 -14.71 23.03 -13.98
C SER A 138 -14.45 23.43 -12.54
N ASP A 139 -15.12 22.76 -11.62
CA ASP A 139 -14.91 22.92 -10.17
C ASP A 139 -13.70 22.08 -9.75
N LEU A 140 -12.53 22.70 -9.66
CA LEU A 140 -11.30 22.03 -9.26
C LEU A 140 -11.11 21.91 -7.73
N VAL A 141 -12.03 22.49 -6.95
CA VAL A 141 -11.99 22.45 -5.49
C VAL A 141 -12.73 21.22 -4.98
N ASN A 142 -13.89 20.93 -5.55
CA ASN A 142 -14.73 19.80 -5.18
C ASN A 142 -14.49 18.63 -6.12
N LEU A 143 -13.57 17.76 -5.73
CA LEU A 143 -13.24 16.55 -6.48
C LEU A 143 -14.05 15.36 -5.97
N GLU A 144 -14.39 14.46 -6.85
CA GLU A 144 -15.05 13.20 -6.55
C GLU A 144 -14.18 12.04 -6.99
N VAL A 145 -14.14 10.99 -6.17
CA VAL A 145 -13.44 9.76 -6.48
C VAL A 145 -14.45 8.68 -6.75
N THR A 146 -14.45 8.17 -7.96
CA THR A 146 -15.29 7.06 -8.39
C THR A 146 -14.46 5.78 -8.47
N MET A 147 -14.94 4.70 -7.85
CA MET A 147 -14.31 3.38 -7.91
C MET A 147 -15.31 2.32 -8.33
N GLU A 148 -14.85 1.36 -9.10
CA GLU A 148 -15.60 0.16 -9.43
C GLU A 148 -15.26 -0.94 -8.44
N VAL A 149 -16.29 -1.54 -7.83
CA VAL A 149 -16.15 -2.57 -6.81
C VAL A 149 -16.89 -3.82 -7.24
N ASP A 150 -16.28 -4.96 -7.03
CA ASP A 150 -16.87 -6.26 -7.38
C ASP A 150 -18.13 -6.54 -6.55
N GLU A 151 -19.07 -7.30 -7.09
CA GLU A 151 -20.35 -7.65 -6.44
C GLU A 151 -20.18 -8.34 -5.08
N TYR A 152 -19.06 -9.07 -4.91
CA TYR A 152 -18.76 -9.74 -3.66
C TYR A 152 -18.32 -8.76 -2.56
N ASP A 153 -17.54 -7.75 -2.94
CA ASP A 153 -16.92 -6.79 -2.01
C ASP A 153 -17.87 -5.64 -1.64
N VAL A 154 -18.77 -5.26 -2.55
CA VAL A 154 -19.73 -4.15 -2.32
C VAL A 154 -20.63 -4.38 -1.09
N LYS A 155 -20.82 -5.64 -0.68
CA LYS A 155 -21.62 -6.00 0.49
C LYS A 155 -20.95 -5.63 1.81
N SER A 156 -19.64 -5.49 1.82
CA SER A 156 -18.83 -5.11 2.99
C SER A 156 -18.67 -3.60 3.12
N LEU A 157 -19.04 -2.84 2.09
CA LEU A 157 -18.94 -1.38 2.07
C LEU A 157 -20.22 -0.73 2.59
N THR A 158 -20.04 0.35 3.35
CA THR A 158 -21.15 1.15 3.90
C THR A 158 -20.93 2.63 3.63
N VAL A 159 -22.03 3.35 3.35
CA VAL A 159 -22.00 4.82 3.24
C VAL A 159 -21.57 5.41 4.58
N GLY A 160 -20.64 6.38 4.55
CA GLY A 160 -20.01 6.96 5.74
C GLY A 160 -18.76 6.22 6.23
N GLN A 161 -18.38 5.10 5.62
CA GLN A 161 -17.16 4.39 5.95
C GLN A 161 -15.95 5.23 5.53
N SER A 162 -14.96 5.38 6.43
CA SER A 162 -13.70 6.05 6.13
C SER A 162 -12.86 5.25 5.14
N CYS A 163 -12.25 5.94 4.22
CA CYS A 163 -11.31 5.39 3.25
C CYS A 163 -10.15 6.37 3.01
N THR A 164 -9.02 5.83 2.60
CA THR A 164 -7.84 6.62 2.23
C THR A 164 -7.66 6.54 0.73
N VAL A 165 -7.60 7.70 0.07
CA VAL A 165 -7.32 7.82 -1.36
C VAL A 165 -5.86 8.19 -1.54
N LYS A 166 -5.08 7.30 -2.17
CA LYS A 166 -3.70 7.59 -2.53
C LYS A 166 -3.61 8.14 -3.95
N VAL A 167 -3.15 9.39 -4.08
CA VAL A 167 -2.92 10.02 -5.39
C VAL A 167 -1.48 9.76 -5.81
N ILE A 168 -1.29 8.78 -6.72
CA ILE A 168 0.03 8.29 -7.12
C ILE A 168 0.91 9.40 -7.73
N SER A 169 0.32 10.34 -8.47
CA SER A 169 1.06 11.44 -9.11
C SER A 169 1.61 12.48 -8.14
N LEU A 170 1.03 12.61 -6.96
CA LEU A 170 1.42 13.56 -5.92
C LEU A 170 2.15 12.88 -4.77
N ASP A 171 2.07 11.53 -4.68
CA ASP A 171 2.52 10.72 -3.54
C ASP A 171 1.93 11.19 -2.20
N GLU A 172 0.65 11.59 -2.26
CA GLU A 172 -0.11 12.08 -1.12
C GLU A 172 -1.33 11.18 -0.85
N ASP A 173 -1.66 11.04 0.43
CA ASP A 173 -2.80 10.28 0.93
C ASP A 173 -3.86 11.25 1.47
N PHE A 174 -5.11 11.06 1.04
CA PHE A 174 -6.26 11.86 1.47
C PHE A 174 -7.27 10.99 2.18
N GLU A 175 -7.62 11.36 3.41
CA GLU A 175 -8.69 10.70 4.15
C GLU A 175 -10.06 11.25 3.69
N THR A 176 -10.96 10.35 3.37
CA THR A 176 -12.33 10.69 2.95
C THR A 176 -13.31 9.62 3.40
N THR A 177 -14.58 9.77 3.03
CA THR A 177 -15.63 8.82 3.35
C THR A 177 -16.45 8.45 2.13
N ILE A 178 -16.98 7.24 2.12
CA ILE A 178 -17.89 6.79 1.07
C ILE A 178 -19.19 7.60 1.16
N SER A 179 -19.43 8.43 0.16
CA SER A 179 -20.64 9.28 0.08
C SER A 179 -21.84 8.55 -0.52
N HIS A 180 -21.60 7.68 -1.49
CA HIS A 180 -22.64 6.97 -2.22
C HIS A 180 -22.18 5.59 -2.66
N ILE A 181 -23.11 4.62 -2.68
CA ILE A 181 -22.87 3.28 -3.23
C ILE A 181 -23.99 2.99 -4.24
N ASN A 182 -23.62 2.91 -5.52
CA ASN A 182 -24.52 2.47 -6.57
C ASN A 182 -24.45 0.94 -6.70
N ARG A 183 -25.57 0.26 -6.43
CA ARG A 183 -25.65 -1.22 -6.46
C ARG A 183 -26.22 -1.75 -7.78
N VAL A 184 -26.31 -0.91 -8.80
CA VAL A 184 -26.74 -1.35 -10.13
C VAL A 184 -25.52 -1.75 -10.93
N SER A 185 -25.45 -3.03 -11.35
CA SER A 185 -24.38 -3.47 -12.23
C SER A 185 -24.49 -2.73 -13.58
N SER A 186 -23.43 -2.00 -13.94
CA SER A 186 -23.28 -1.53 -15.32
C SER A 186 -22.94 -2.73 -16.19
N SER A 187 -23.94 -3.34 -16.82
CA SER A 187 -23.69 -4.30 -17.89
C SER A 187 -23.21 -3.52 -19.11
N SER A 188 -21.92 -3.61 -19.38
CA SER A 188 -21.34 -3.23 -20.69
C SER A 188 -21.58 -4.33 -21.69
#